data_732dd8130454580757dd5ec419b62439
#
_entry.id   732dd8130454580757dd5ec419b62439
#
_cell.length_a   1.000
_cell.length_b   1.000
_cell.length_c   1.000
_cell.angle_alpha   90.00
_cell.angle_beta   90.00
_cell.angle_gamma   90.00
#
_symmetry.space_group_name_H-M   'P 1'
#
loop_
_entity.id
_entity.type
_entity.pdbx_description
1 polymer ?
#
loop_
_entity_poly.entity_id
_entity_poly.type
_entity_poly.pdbx_seq_one_letter_code
_entity_poly.pdbx_strand_id
1 'polypeptide(L)'
;MNQETAVELNAEQQLIDIKNNLATVKQRINDACKKAGRDPASVRLLPVTKTVSAERLRIAYAAGCHEMGENKIQEAREKSEVLADLPIKWAIIGHLQTNKAKYLARFANEFQALDSLKVAEELDKRLQNEGRAIDVFVQVNSSGEESKFGLPPEAVRDFVQHLPQFSSLRIKGLMTLAIFSSDHDRVRECFVKMRNIQAML
;
A
#
# COMPACT_ATOMS: atom_id res chain seq x y z
N MET A 1 28.52 -24.26 19.03
CA MET A 1 27.93 -23.55 17.90
C MET A 1 28.11 -22.06 18.14
N ASN A 2 28.81 -21.36 17.23
CA ASN A 2 29.15 -19.95 17.40
C ASN A 2 27.85 -19.09 17.24
N GLN A 3 27.77 -17.94 17.92
CA GLN A 3 26.61 -17.04 17.79
C GLN A 3 26.36 -16.61 16.34
N GLU A 4 27.41 -16.38 15.56
CA GLU A 4 27.31 -16.06 14.12
C GLU A 4 26.61 -17.19 13.34
N THR A 5 26.99 -18.46 13.58
CA THR A 5 26.39 -19.61 12.89
C THR A 5 24.87 -19.75 13.22
N ALA A 6 24.48 -19.44 14.48
CA ALA A 6 23.09 -19.48 14.89
C ALA A 6 22.26 -18.33 14.24
N VAL A 7 22.86 -17.15 14.07
CA VAL A 7 22.22 -16.01 13.38
C VAL A 7 22.06 -16.30 11.89
N GLU A 8 23.07 -16.88 11.23
CA GLU A 8 23.01 -17.26 9.82
C GLU A 8 21.93 -18.34 9.56
N LEU A 9 21.88 -19.39 10.39
CA LEU A 9 20.85 -20.44 10.30
C LEU A 9 19.46 -19.87 10.52
N ASN A 10 19.29 -18.89 11.42
CA ASN A 10 18.01 -18.23 11.63
C ASN A 10 17.60 -17.39 10.41
N ALA A 11 18.52 -16.68 9.78
CA ALA A 11 18.25 -15.91 8.57
C ALA A 11 17.87 -16.80 7.39
N GLU A 12 18.57 -17.92 7.19
CA GLU A 12 18.24 -18.93 6.17
C GLU A 12 16.82 -19.51 6.38
N GLN A 13 16.48 -19.88 7.62
CA GLN A 13 15.17 -20.41 7.94
C GLN A 13 14.07 -19.37 7.72
N GLN A 14 14.29 -18.11 8.10
CA GLN A 14 13.35 -17.01 7.82
C GLN A 14 13.14 -16.81 6.33
N LEU A 15 14.19 -16.89 5.52
CA LEU A 15 14.10 -16.78 4.06
C LEU A 15 13.21 -17.88 3.48
N ILE A 16 13.41 -19.12 3.91
CA ILE A 16 12.61 -20.28 3.50
C ILE A 16 11.13 -20.07 3.89
N ASP A 17 10.89 -19.67 5.12
CA ASP A 17 9.54 -19.47 5.65
C ASP A 17 8.80 -18.36 4.88
N ILE A 18 9.46 -17.25 4.61
CA ILE A 18 8.87 -16.14 3.84
C ILE A 18 8.58 -16.58 2.41
N LYS A 19 9.49 -17.29 1.75
CA LYS A 19 9.26 -17.83 0.39
C LYS A 19 8.06 -18.78 0.36
N ASN A 20 7.94 -19.67 1.34
CA ASN A 20 6.82 -20.60 1.44
C ASN A 20 5.50 -19.87 1.69
N ASN A 21 5.49 -18.89 2.58
CA ASN A 21 4.31 -18.07 2.86
C ASN A 21 3.87 -17.26 1.63
N LEU A 22 4.81 -16.67 0.90
CA LEU A 22 4.52 -15.96 -0.35
C LEU A 22 3.92 -16.89 -1.41
N ALA A 23 4.48 -18.10 -1.56
CA ALA A 23 3.95 -19.10 -2.49
C ALA A 23 2.51 -19.48 -2.14
N THR A 24 2.21 -19.67 -0.85
CA THR A 24 0.86 -19.98 -0.36
C THR A 24 -0.12 -18.85 -0.67
N VAL A 25 0.24 -17.60 -0.40
CA VAL A 25 -0.61 -16.44 -0.70
C VAL A 25 -0.84 -16.28 -2.20
N LYS A 26 0.22 -16.40 -3.00
CA LYS A 26 0.12 -16.34 -4.47
C LYS A 26 -0.77 -17.43 -5.03
N GLN A 27 -0.71 -18.65 -4.48
CA GLN A 27 -1.60 -19.74 -4.89
C GLN A 27 -3.07 -19.40 -4.59
N ARG A 28 -3.37 -18.81 -3.44
CA ARG A 28 -4.73 -18.36 -3.12
C ARG A 28 -5.23 -17.29 -4.08
N ILE A 29 -4.36 -16.34 -4.47
CA ILE A 29 -4.69 -15.34 -5.49
C ILE A 29 -4.99 -16.00 -6.83
N ASN A 30 -4.14 -16.92 -7.26
CA ASN A 30 -4.32 -17.65 -8.52
C ASN A 30 -5.64 -18.44 -8.56
N ASP A 31 -5.98 -19.14 -7.48
CA ASP A 31 -7.21 -19.89 -7.35
C ASP A 31 -8.45 -18.98 -7.42
N ALA A 32 -8.41 -17.83 -6.73
CA ALA A 32 -9.49 -16.85 -6.77
C ALA A 32 -9.65 -16.24 -8.17
N CYS A 33 -8.54 -15.91 -8.83
CA CYS A 33 -8.56 -15.40 -10.21
C CYS A 33 -9.14 -16.42 -11.19
N LYS A 34 -8.78 -17.68 -11.05
CA LYS A 34 -9.31 -18.77 -11.88
C LYS A 34 -10.83 -18.88 -11.74
N LYS A 35 -11.35 -18.82 -10.51
CA LYS A 35 -12.79 -18.84 -10.25
C LYS A 35 -13.51 -17.63 -10.87
N ALA A 36 -12.88 -16.47 -10.87
CA ALA A 36 -13.44 -15.23 -11.40
C ALA A 36 -13.23 -15.03 -12.91
N GLY A 37 -12.55 -15.94 -13.58
CA GLY A 37 -12.18 -15.78 -15.00
C GLY A 37 -11.23 -14.60 -15.23
N ARG A 38 -10.37 -14.30 -14.27
CA ARG A 38 -9.48 -13.14 -14.27
C ARG A 38 -8.02 -13.59 -14.39
N ASP A 39 -7.22 -12.84 -15.16
CA ASP A 39 -5.78 -13.08 -15.24
C ASP A 39 -5.10 -12.84 -13.89
N PRO A 40 -4.41 -13.84 -13.31
CA PRO A 40 -3.66 -13.66 -12.05
C PRO A 40 -2.62 -12.54 -12.12
N ALA A 41 -2.02 -12.28 -13.28
CA ALA A 41 -1.06 -11.18 -13.47
C ALA A 41 -1.69 -9.79 -13.27
N SER A 42 -3.02 -9.68 -13.33
CA SER A 42 -3.74 -8.42 -13.06
C SER A 42 -3.86 -8.09 -11.59
N VAL A 43 -3.49 -9.01 -10.69
CA VAL A 43 -3.55 -8.82 -9.24
C VAL A 43 -2.15 -8.68 -8.68
N ARG A 44 -1.86 -7.52 -8.09
CA ARG A 44 -0.59 -7.24 -7.44
C ARG A 44 -0.69 -7.53 -5.94
N LEU A 45 0.24 -8.32 -5.41
CA LEU A 45 0.39 -8.53 -3.98
C LEU A 45 1.33 -7.44 -3.42
N LEU A 46 0.83 -6.67 -2.47
CA LEU A 46 1.63 -5.70 -1.72
C LEU A 46 1.79 -6.19 -0.27
N PRO A 47 2.95 -6.69 0.13
CA PRO A 47 3.21 -7.05 1.51
C PRO A 47 3.18 -5.83 2.42
N VAL A 48 2.43 -5.91 3.51
CA VAL A 48 2.39 -4.87 4.55
C VAL A 48 3.44 -5.18 5.59
N THR A 49 4.37 -4.26 5.78
CA THR A 49 5.60 -4.45 6.55
C THR A 49 5.66 -3.65 7.85
N LYS A 50 4.55 -3.03 8.24
CA LYS A 50 4.46 -2.30 9.51
C LYS A 50 4.87 -3.18 10.69
N THR A 51 5.57 -2.58 11.65
CA THR A 51 6.07 -3.24 12.87
C THR A 51 7.12 -4.35 12.66
N VAL A 52 7.53 -4.59 11.42
CA VAL A 52 8.58 -5.56 11.10
C VAL A 52 9.93 -4.85 11.01
N SER A 53 10.98 -5.43 11.59
CA SER A 53 12.32 -4.83 11.61
C SER A 53 12.94 -4.71 10.22
N ALA A 54 13.82 -3.72 10.04
CA ALA A 54 14.56 -3.53 8.78
C ALA A 54 15.40 -4.77 8.42
N GLU A 55 15.99 -5.44 9.40
CA GLU A 55 16.75 -6.69 9.18
C GLU A 55 15.88 -7.78 8.55
N ARG A 56 14.66 -7.94 9.06
CA ARG A 56 13.70 -8.91 8.52
C ARG A 56 13.19 -8.51 7.15
N LEU A 57 13.04 -7.21 6.88
CA LEU A 57 12.69 -6.71 5.55
C LEU A 57 13.78 -6.96 4.53
N ARG A 58 15.04 -6.94 4.92
CA ARG A 58 16.16 -7.32 4.05
C ARG A 58 16.04 -8.78 3.60
N ILE A 59 15.64 -9.67 4.51
CA ILE A 59 15.36 -11.08 4.20
C ILE A 59 14.14 -11.19 3.28
N ALA A 60 13.08 -10.45 3.57
CA ALA A 60 11.88 -10.41 2.75
C ALA A 60 12.18 -9.94 1.32
N TYR A 61 13.04 -8.94 1.16
CA TYR A 61 13.50 -8.49 -0.15
C TYR A 61 14.20 -9.61 -0.92
N ALA A 62 15.11 -10.32 -0.27
CA ALA A 62 15.78 -11.48 -0.85
C ALA A 62 14.80 -12.62 -1.22
N ALA A 63 13.68 -12.72 -0.53
CA ALA A 63 12.60 -13.67 -0.83
C ALA A 63 11.70 -13.22 -2.01
N GLY A 64 11.87 -12.02 -2.52
CA GLY A 64 11.12 -11.49 -3.66
C GLY A 64 10.15 -10.35 -3.33
N CYS A 65 10.10 -9.85 -2.09
CA CYS A 65 9.28 -8.69 -1.71
C CYS A 65 10.01 -7.39 -2.09
N HIS A 66 9.83 -6.92 -3.31
CA HIS A 66 10.47 -5.71 -3.82
C HIS A 66 9.63 -4.45 -3.63
N GLU A 67 8.37 -4.61 -3.29
CA GLU A 67 7.44 -3.56 -2.91
C GLU A 67 6.99 -3.79 -1.48
N MET A 68 6.88 -2.72 -0.69
CA MET A 68 6.53 -2.82 0.73
C MET A 68 5.54 -1.73 1.11
N GLY A 69 4.51 -2.10 1.87
CA GLY A 69 3.47 -1.21 2.35
C GLY A 69 3.67 -0.83 3.81
N GLU A 70 3.70 0.46 4.10
CA GLU A 70 3.86 1.00 5.43
C GLU A 70 2.71 1.93 5.79
N ASN A 71 2.29 1.87 7.04
CA ASN A 71 1.19 2.67 7.57
C ASN A 71 1.63 4.07 8.03
N LYS A 72 2.75 4.13 8.74
CA LYS A 72 3.24 5.35 9.37
C LYS A 72 4.44 5.89 8.62
N ILE A 73 4.38 7.17 8.27
CA ILE A 73 5.45 7.81 7.51
C ILE A 73 6.79 7.81 8.26
N GLN A 74 6.79 7.97 9.57
CA GLN A 74 8.00 7.96 10.39
C GLN A 74 8.72 6.61 10.30
N GLU A 75 7.98 5.52 10.49
CA GLU A 75 8.52 4.15 10.40
C GLU A 75 9.01 3.84 8.98
N ALA A 76 8.24 4.22 7.96
CA ALA A 76 8.61 4.03 6.57
C ALA A 76 9.91 4.77 6.21
N ARG A 77 10.03 6.01 6.65
CA ARG A 77 11.21 6.84 6.43
C ARG A 77 12.46 6.20 7.02
N GLU A 78 12.41 5.80 8.28
CA GLU A 78 13.54 5.15 8.98
C GLU A 78 13.95 3.87 8.26
N LYS A 79 13.01 3.03 7.87
CA LYS A 79 13.28 1.82 7.09
C LYS A 79 13.87 2.12 5.72
N SER A 80 13.37 3.14 5.02
CA SER A 80 13.89 3.53 3.71
C SER A 80 15.35 3.99 3.78
N GLU A 81 15.73 4.66 4.86
CA GLU A 81 17.10 5.10 5.10
C GLU A 81 18.04 3.92 5.40
N VAL A 82 17.63 3.02 6.29
CA VAL A 82 18.39 1.81 6.65
C VAL A 82 18.56 0.86 5.47
N LEU A 83 17.55 0.75 4.61
CA LEU A 83 17.51 -0.14 3.46
C LEU A 83 17.80 0.59 2.13
N ALA A 84 18.47 1.74 2.18
CA ALA A 84 18.74 2.58 1.00
C ALA A 84 19.59 1.89 -0.07
N ASP A 85 20.33 0.85 0.28
CA ASP A 85 21.11 0.00 -0.64
C ASP A 85 20.25 -0.94 -1.47
N LEU A 86 18.96 -1.12 -1.11
CA LEU A 86 18.03 -1.96 -1.83
C LEU A 86 17.01 -1.11 -2.59
N PRO A 87 16.72 -1.41 -3.88
CA PRO A 87 15.75 -0.67 -4.67
C PRO A 87 14.30 -1.07 -4.32
N ILE A 88 13.91 -0.88 -3.06
CA ILE A 88 12.56 -1.15 -2.58
C ILE A 88 11.61 -0.05 -3.06
N LYS A 89 10.46 -0.44 -3.58
CA LYS A 89 9.35 0.48 -3.86
C LYS A 89 8.47 0.60 -2.62
N TRP A 90 8.44 1.78 -2.03
CA TRP A 90 7.67 2.05 -0.82
C TRP A 90 6.29 2.59 -1.16
N ALA A 91 5.26 1.91 -0.66
CA ALA A 91 3.88 2.35 -0.70
C ALA A 91 3.44 2.79 0.71
N ILE A 92 2.94 4.01 0.81
CA ILE A 92 2.34 4.50 2.05
C ILE A 92 0.84 4.26 1.97
N ILE A 93 0.34 3.40 2.86
CA ILE A 93 -1.06 2.94 2.84
C ILE A 93 -1.88 3.50 4.00
N GLY A 94 -1.29 4.27 4.90
CA GLY A 94 -1.94 4.88 6.05
C GLY A 94 -2.18 6.38 5.88
N HIS A 95 -3.05 6.90 6.74
CA HIS A 95 -3.41 8.32 6.78
C HIS A 95 -2.17 9.22 6.87
N LEU A 96 -2.13 10.25 6.05
CA LEU A 96 -1.04 11.22 5.97
C LEU A 96 -1.48 12.57 6.53
N GLN A 97 -0.78 13.04 7.56
CA GLN A 97 -0.90 14.42 8.02
C GLN A 97 -0.20 15.36 7.04
N THR A 98 -0.78 16.52 6.79
CA THR A 98 -0.27 17.51 5.83
C THR A 98 1.20 17.89 6.07
N ASN A 99 1.57 18.07 7.35
CA ASN A 99 2.94 18.42 7.75
C ASN A 99 3.96 17.28 7.54
N LYS A 100 3.52 16.08 7.21
CA LYS A 100 4.36 14.92 6.92
C LYS A 100 4.55 14.67 5.41
N ALA A 101 3.79 15.34 4.56
CA ALA A 101 3.85 15.18 3.10
C ALA A 101 5.26 15.40 2.55
N LYS A 102 6.03 16.33 3.11
CA LYS A 102 7.42 16.61 2.74
C LYS A 102 8.34 15.38 2.87
N TYR A 103 8.09 14.53 3.86
CA TYR A 103 8.89 13.32 4.05
C TYR A 103 8.51 12.24 3.04
N LEU A 104 7.22 12.02 2.82
CA LEU A 104 6.73 11.08 1.82
C LEU A 104 7.27 11.42 0.43
N ALA A 105 7.25 12.69 0.05
CA ALA A 105 7.70 13.16 -1.25
C ALA A 105 9.15 12.81 -1.60
N ARG A 106 9.98 12.54 -0.60
CA ARG A 106 11.41 12.26 -0.79
C ARG A 106 11.71 10.82 -1.18
N PHE A 107 10.94 9.85 -0.71
CA PHE A 107 11.29 8.43 -0.89
C PHE A 107 10.17 7.53 -1.39
N ALA A 108 8.90 7.86 -1.11
CA ALA A 108 7.80 6.98 -1.46
C ALA A 108 7.53 6.94 -2.96
N ASN A 109 7.14 5.78 -3.46
CA ASN A 109 6.79 5.54 -4.86
C ASN A 109 5.28 5.58 -5.09
N GLU A 110 4.51 5.33 -4.03
CA GLU A 110 3.06 5.22 -4.08
C GLU A 110 2.41 5.71 -2.78
N PHE A 111 1.26 6.37 -2.91
CA PHE A 111 0.44 6.77 -1.79
C PHE A 111 -1.00 6.30 -2.01
N GLN A 112 -1.54 5.47 -1.10
CA GLN A 112 -2.82 4.82 -1.25
C GLN A 112 -3.94 5.37 -0.36
N ALA A 113 -3.68 6.43 0.39
CA ALA A 113 -4.63 6.93 1.40
C ALA A 113 -5.08 8.37 1.12
N LEU A 114 -5.17 8.75 -0.16
CA LEU A 114 -5.59 10.10 -0.52
C LEU A 114 -7.10 10.26 -0.34
N ASP A 115 -7.49 11.12 0.59
CA ASP A 115 -8.89 11.43 0.90
C ASP A 115 -9.14 12.93 1.21
N SER A 116 -8.18 13.79 0.88
CA SER A 116 -8.25 15.22 1.18
C SER A 116 -7.56 16.05 0.09
N LEU A 117 -8.24 17.09 -0.40
CA LEU A 117 -7.64 18.02 -1.36
C LEU A 117 -6.48 18.80 -0.76
N LYS A 118 -6.55 19.10 0.54
CA LYS A 118 -5.45 19.77 1.26
C LYS A 118 -4.19 18.92 1.27
N VAL A 119 -4.32 17.62 1.51
CA VAL A 119 -3.19 16.67 1.43
C VAL A 119 -2.69 16.55 -0.01
N ALA A 120 -3.59 16.47 -0.99
CA ALA A 120 -3.23 16.40 -2.41
C ALA A 120 -2.40 17.62 -2.83
N GLU A 121 -2.84 18.81 -2.48
CA GLU A 121 -2.14 20.07 -2.79
C GLU A 121 -0.74 20.11 -2.18
N GLU A 122 -0.62 19.82 -0.89
CA GLU A 122 0.67 19.84 -0.18
C GLU A 122 1.61 18.75 -0.72
N LEU A 123 1.11 17.55 -0.95
CA LEU A 123 1.90 16.46 -1.50
C LEU A 123 2.40 16.78 -2.92
N ASP A 124 1.54 17.29 -3.79
CA ASP A 124 1.90 17.71 -5.14
C ASP A 124 3.01 18.78 -5.13
N LYS A 125 2.85 19.79 -4.29
CA LYS A 125 3.85 20.85 -4.09
C LYS A 125 5.21 20.27 -3.65
N ARG A 126 5.21 19.37 -2.68
CA ARG A 126 6.44 18.77 -2.18
C ARG A 126 7.10 17.85 -3.22
N LEU A 127 6.32 17.10 -3.96
CA LEU A 127 6.82 16.28 -5.06
C LEU A 127 7.44 17.13 -6.17
N GLN A 128 6.81 18.23 -6.55
CA GLN A 128 7.37 19.16 -7.53
C GLN A 128 8.71 19.73 -7.08
N ASN A 129 8.84 20.08 -5.80
CA ASN A 129 10.10 20.55 -5.23
C ASN A 129 11.22 19.49 -5.30
N GLU A 130 10.86 18.21 -5.22
CA GLU A 130 11.79 17.08 -5.34
C GLU A 130 12.00 16.63 -6.81
N GLY A 131 11.32 17.25 -7.77
CA GLY A 131 11.35 16.84 -9.17
C GLY A 131 10.76 15.44 -9.40
N ARG A 132 9.75 15.04 -8.60
CA ARG A 132 9.18 13.70 -8.60
C ARG A 132 7.68 13.71 -8.87
N ALA A 133 7.19 12.57 -9.35
CA ALA A 133 5.78 12.22 -9.44
C ALA A 133 5.57 10.80 -8.91
N ILE A 134 4.45 10.54 -8.27
CA ILE A 134 4.14 9.23 -7.70
C ILE A 134 2.75 8.75 -8.10
N ASP A 135 2.53 7.45 -7.98
CA ASP A 135 1.23 6.83 -8.16
C ASP A 135 0.39 7.02 -6.88
N VAL A 136 -0.89 7.34 -7.07
CA VAL A 136 -1.80 7.65 -5.97
C VAL A 136 -3.12 6.91 -6.14
N PHE A 137 -3.65 6.42 -5.01
CA PHE A 137 -5.00 5.86 -4.94
C PHE A 137 -5.87 6.69 -4.01
N VAL A 138 -7.10 6.90 -4.39
CA VAL A 138 -8.10 7.61 -3.58
C VAL A 138 -8.74 6.63 -2.62
N GLN A 139 -8.64 6.92 -1.33
CA GLN A 139 -9.22 6.08 -0.28
C GLN A 139 -10.70 6.39 -0.07
N VAL A 140 -11.51 5.35 -0.08
CA VAL A 140 -12.96 5.40 0.12
C VAL A 140 -13.34 4.60 1.36
N ASN A 141 -14.16 5.19 2.21
CA ASN A 141 -14.78 4.48 3.33
C ASN A 141 -15.97 3.65 2.84
N SER A 142 -15.70 2.39 2.51
CA SER A 142 -16.73 1.46 2.02
C SER A 142 -17.48 0.72 3.11
N SER A 143 -16.93 0.68 4.33
CA SER A 143 -17.53 -0.04 5.47
C SER A 143 -18.64 0.73 6.17
N GLY A 144 -18.69 2.06 6.01
CA GLY A 144 -19.61 2.95 6.72
C GLY A 144 -19.23 3.22 8.17
N GLU A 145 -18.05 2.77 8.62
CA GLU A 145 -17.58 3.02 9.98
C GLU A 145 -17.01 4.44 10.09
N GLU A 146 -17.62 5.28 10.94
CA GLU A 146 -17.20 6.68 11.11
C GLU A 146 -15.77 6.84 11.62
N SER A 147 -15.24 5.85 12.33
CA SER A 147 -13.87 5.85 12.85
C SER A 147 -12.80 5.61 11.79
N LYS A 148 -13.16 5.21 10.58
CA LYS A 148 -12.21 4.95 9.49
C LYS A 148 -12.02 6.18 8.62
N PHE A 149 -10.79 6.32 8.12
CA PHE A 149 -10.45 7.30 7.08
C PHE A 149 -11.06 6.91 5.72
N GLY A 150 -10.96 7.82 4.79
CA GLY A 150 -11.48 7.68 3.46
C GLY A 150 -12.68 8.57 3.19
N LEU A 151 -12.90 8.88 1.93
CA LEU A 151 -14.04 9.66 1.49
C LEU A 151 -15.34 8.86 1.66
N PRO A 152 -16.45 9.50 2.00
CA PRO A 152 -17.75 8.88 1.83
C PRO A 152 -17.96 8.56 0.34
N PRO A 153 -18.62 7.43 0.00
CA PRO A 153 -18.82 7.00 -1.39
C PRO A 153 -19.39 8.08 -2.33
N GLU A 154 -20.33 8.85 -1.85
CA GLU A 154 -21.00 9.93 -2.61
C GLU A 154 -20.08 11.10 -2.95
N ALA A 155 -18.99 11.29 -2.21
CA ALA A 155 -18.05 12.40 -2.44
C ALA A 155 -16.93 12.08 -3.44
N VAL A 156 -16.76 10.81 -3.81
CA VAL A 156 -15.62 10.34 -4.60
C VAL A 156 -15.58 11.00 -5.98
N ARG A 157 -16.72 11.05 -6.67
CA ARG A 157 -16.79 11.59 -8.03
C ARG A 157 -16.36 13.07 -8.10
N ASP A 158 -16.90 13.88 -7.21
CA ASP A 158 -16.54 15.29 -7.13
C ASP A 158 -15.08 15.48 -6.76
N PHE A 159 -14.60 14.73 -5.78
CA PHE A 159 -13.19 14.76 -5.38
C PHE A 159 -12.24 14.45 -6.53
N VAL A 160 -12.50 13.38 -7.28
CA VAL A 160 -11.64 12.94 -8.39
C VAL A 160 -11.59 13.99 -9.50
N GLN A 161 -12.66 14.74 -9.73
CA GLN A 161 -12.69 15.80 -10.74
C GLN A 161 -11.74 16.94 -10.44
N HIS A 162 -11.35 17.15 -9.19
CA HIS A 162 -10.40 18.19 -8.80
C HIS A 162 -8.93 17.75 -8.87
N LEU A 163 -8.65 16.46 -9.03
CA LEU A 163 -7.29 15.93 -8.98
C LEU A 163 -6.41 16.23 -10.21
N PRO A 164 -6.92 16.42 -11.44
CA PRO A 164 -6.07 16.67 -12.60
C PRO A 164 -5.17 17.90 -12.49
N GLN A 165 -5.51 18.88 -11.64
CA GLN A 165 -4.65 20.03 -11.37
C GLN A 165 -3.32 19.68 -10.69
N PHE A 166 -3.23 18.54 -10.05
CA PHE A 166 -2.04 18.08 -9.32
C PHE A 166 -1.18 17.17 -10.20
N SER A 167 -0.30 17.78 -10.99
CA SER A 167 0.44 17.08 -12.05
C SER A 167 1.46 16.05 -11.57
N SER A 168 1.92 16.14 -10.32
CA SER A 168 2.84 15.17 -9.72
C SER A 168 2.14 13.96 -9.10
N LEU A 169 0.80 13.96 -9.08
CA LEU A 169 -0.02 12.86 -8.59
C LEU A 169 -0.61 12.09 -9.78
N ARG A 170 -0.17 10.87 -10.01
CA ARG A 170 -0.75 9.97 -11.01
C ARG A 170 -1.84 9.12 -10.38
N ILE A 171 -3.09 9.46 -10.61
CA ILE A 171 -4.22 8.74 -10.03
C ILE A 171 -4.39 7.39 -10.75
N LYS A 172 -4.23 6.30 -10.01
CA LYS A 172 -4.28 4.92 -10.53
C LYS A 172 -5.59 4.21 -10.25
N GLY A 173 -6.30 4.62 -9.24
CA GLY A 173 -7.55 3.96 -8.87
C GLY A 173 -8.02 4.31 -7.47
N LEU A 174 -8.84 3.44 -6.93
CA LEU A 174 -9.43 3.55 -5.60
C LEU A 174 -8.81 2.55 -4.63
N MET A 175 -8.82 2.89 -3.36
CA MET A 175 -8.37 2.02 -2.26
C MET A 175 -9.43 1.98 -1.18
N THR A 176 -9.60 0.86 -0.53
CA THR A 176 -10.46 0.75 0.63
C THR A 176 -9.92 -0.26 1.64
N LEU A 177 -10.34 -0.09 2.88
CA LEU A 177 -10.26 -1.09 3.93
C LEU A 177 -11.67 -1.60 4.19
N ALA A 178 -11.93 -2.85 3.82
CA ALA A 178 -13.21 -3.49 4.08
C ALA A 178 -13.44 -3.65 5.59
N ILE A 179 -14.70 -3.85 5.98
CA ILE A 179 -15.05 -4.16 7.37
C ILE A 179 -14.28 -5.41 7.84
N PHE A 180 -13.77 -5.37 9.07
CA PHE A 180 -13.17 -6.54 9.71
C PHE A 180 -14.28 -7.41 10.29
N SER A 181 -14.62 -8.48 9.59
CA SER A 181 -15.73 -9.37 9.97
C SER A 181 -15.45 -10.80 9.47
N SER A 182 -15.96 -11.77 10.20
CA SER A 182 -16.04 -13.17 9.76
C SER A 182 -17.19 -13.41 8.78
N ASP A 183 -18.11 -12.47 8.66
CA ASP A 183 -19.18 -12.50 7.66
C ASP A 183 -18.63 -12.09 6.30
N HIS A 184 -18.33 -13.09 5.47
CA HIS A 184 -17.77 -12.89 4.13
C HIS A 184 -18.67 -12.07 3.20
N ASP A 185 -19.98 -12.11 3.36
CA ASP A 185 -20.90 -11.33 2.54
C ASP A 185 -20.79 -9.83 2.84
N ARG A 186 -20.67 -9.47 4.10
CA ARG A 186 -20.44 -8.06 4.51
C ARG A 186 -19.09 -7.53 3.99
N VAL A 187 -18.05 -8.35 4.01
CA VAL A 187 -16.75 -7.98 3.45
C VAL A 187 -16.85 -7.81 1.94
N ARG A 188 -17.53 -8.73 1.25
CA ARG A 188 -17.74 -8.66 -0.21
C ARG A 188 -18.52 -7.40 -0.61
N GLU A 189 -19.54 -7.01 0.15
CA GLU A 189 -20.33 -5.80 -0.10
C GLU A 189 -19.44 -4.55 -0.17
N CYS A 190 -18.42 -4.43 0.67
CA CYS A 190 -17.47 -3.34 0.61
C CYS A 190 -16.77 -3.28 -0.76
N PHE A 191 -16.30 -4.41 -1.26
CA PHE A 191 -15.60 -4.47 -2.56
C PHE A 191 -16.54 -4.29 -3.74
N VAL A 192 -17.78 -4.79 -3.67
CA VAL A 192 -18.80 -4.55 -4.69
C VAL A 192 -19.13 -3.06 -4.79
N LYS A 193 -19.26 -2.39 -3.65
CA LYS A 193 -19.43 -0.93 -3.58
C LYS A 193 -18.28 -0.21 -4.29
N MET A 194 -17.04 -0.60 -4.03
CA MET A 194 -15.86 -0.02 -4.67
C MET A 194 -15.88 -0.20 -6.19
N ARG A 195 -16.20 -1.40 -6.65
CA ARG A 195 -16.32 -1.68 -8.09
C ARG A 195 -17.39 -0.80 -8.75
N ASN A 196 -18.53 -0.63 -8.10
CA ASN A 196 -19.60 0.23 -8.62
C ASN A 196 -19.20 1.70 -8.68
N ILE A 197 -18.47 2.20 -7.67
CA ILE A 197 -17.94 3.55 -7.66
C ILE A 197 -16.94 3.71 -8.82
N GLN A 198 -16.02 2.77 -8.98
CA GLN A 198 -15.05 2.80 -10.08
C GLN A 198 -15.72 2.86 -11.45
N ALA A 199 -16.80 2.12 -11.64
CA ALA A 199 -17.53 2.09 -12.91
C ALA A 199 -18.22 3.42 -13.27
N MET A 200 -18.42 4.31 -12.27
CA MET A 200 -19.01 5.64 -12.46
C MET A 200 -17.99 6.76 -12.73
N LEU A 201 -16.72 6.47 -12.62
CA LEU A 201 -15.62 7.42 -12.82
C LEU A 201 -15.08 7.37 -14.25
#